data_a1709ed941efa29819a369cecab8f7bb
#
_entry.id   a1709ed941efa29819a369cecab8f7bb
#
_cell.length_a   1.000
_cell.length_b   1.000
_cell.length_c   1.000
_cell.angle_alpha   90.00
_cell.angle_beta   90.00
_cell.angle_gamma   90.00
#
_symmetry.space_group_name_H-M   'P 1'
#
loop_
_entity.id
_entity.type
_entity.pdbx_description
1 polymer ?
#
loop_
_entity_poly.entity_id
_entity_poly.type
_entity_poly.pdbx_seq_one_letter_code
_entity_poly.pdbx_strand_id
1 'polypeptide(L)'
;VFSLITQVVGRGGRAELPGRALIQTCVPDHPVLQLAAAQDYEGFYREEITFRRFGLYPPFCSFVVVGFVGDQEGAVFIAAQRFGALLAQHAAQRPNIPLRVLGPAPMNITMLNNKYRYKLTLKCRNDAAFRGLLHETLDAYDAEKLPQKASVVLDFNSDGDL
;
A
#
# COMPACT_ATOMS: atom_id res chain seq x y z
N VAL A 1 6.20 14.24 -1.63
CA VAL A 1 6.41 15.61 -1.10
C VAL A 1 7.72 16.18 -1.65
N PHE A 2 8.91 15.62 -1.36
CA PHE A 2 10.21 16.13 -1.80
C PHE A 2 10.23 16.47 -3.31
N SER A 3 9.91 15.50 -4.17
CA SER A 3 9.93 15.65 -5.63
C SER A 3 8.99 16.76 -6.13
N LEU A 4 7.80 16.90 -5.51
CA LEU A 4 6.85 17.96 -5.88
C LEU A 4 7.40 19.34 -5.53
N ILE A 5 8.01 19.49 -4.36
CA ILE A 5 8.60 20.77 -3.93
C ILE A 5 9.73 21.16 -4.86
N THR A 6 10.67 20.24 -5.12
CA THR A 6 11.82 20.51 -6.01
C THR A 6 11.38 20.83 -7.44
N GLN A 7 10.32 20.19 -7.96
CA GLN A 7 9.75 20.51 -9.26
C GLN A 7 9.15 21.91 -9.31
N VAL A 8 8.43 22.32 -8.26
CA VAL A 8 7.83 23.67 -8.19
C VAL A 8 8.91 24.74 -8.08
N VAL A 9 9.90 24.54 -7.20
CA VAL A 9 11.03 25.46 -7.02
C VAL A 9 11.82 25.61 -8.33
N GLY A 10 12.09 24.51 -9.03
CA GLY A 10 12.81 24.52 -10.31
C GLY A 10 12.08 25.24 -11.46
N ARG A 11 10.79 25.54 -11.30
CA ARG A 11 10.02 26.34 -12.29
C ARG A 11 9.98 27.82 -11.99
N GLY A 12 10.35 28.24 -10.78
CA GLY A 12 10.27 29.61 -10.30
C GLY A 12 11.36 30.56 -10.81
N GLY A 13 12.43 30.07 -11.45
CA GLY A 13 13.52 30.90 -11.98
C GLY A 13 13.59 30.83 -13.50
N ARG A 14 13.20 31.90 -14.17
CA ARG A 14 13.52 32.12 -15.60
C ARG A 14 14.33 33.40 -15.72
N ALA A 15 15.47 33.31 -16.40
CA ALA A 15 16.41 34.40 -16.62
C ALA A 15 17.08 34.95 -15.32
N GLU A 16 17.25 36.26 -15.20
CA GLU A 16 18.12 36.91 -14.19
C GLU A 16 17.46 37.08 -12.80
N LEU A 17 16.20 36.67 -12.59
CA LEU A 17 15.49 36.85 -11.34
C LEU A 17 15.39 35.53 -10.57
N PRO A 18 15.88 35.48 -9.31
CA PRO A 18 15.70 34.29 -8.47
C PRO A 18 14.24 34.13 -8.11
N GLY A 19 13.68 32.94 -8.43
CA GLY A 19 12.31 32.57 -8.07
C GLY A 19 12.20 32.33 -6.56
N ARG A 20 11.05 32.68 -5.97
CA ARG A 20 10.69 32.31 -4.60
C ARG A 20 9.53 31.33 -4.62
N ALA A 21 9.65 30.24 -3.85
CA ALA A 21 8.56 29.32 -3.57
C ALA A 21 8.17 29.45 -2.09
N LEU A 22 6.87 29.58 -1.84
CA LEU A 22 6.32 29.61 -0.49
C LEU A 22 5.55 28.31 -0.24
N ILE A 23 5.91 27.61 0.85
CA ILE A 23 5.26 26.36 1.26
C ILE A 23 4.45 26.65 2.52
N GLN A 24 3.12 26.51 2.41
CA GLN A 24 2.25 26.60 3.59
C GLN A 24 2.08 25.20 4.20
N THR A 25 2.39 25.08 5.48
CA THR A 25 2.34 23.80 6.21
C THR A 25 2.07 24.01 7.70
N CYS A 26 1.47 23.03 8.35
CA CYS A 26 1.32 23.00 9.81
C CYS A 26 2.56 22.41 10.53
N VAL A 27 3.53 21.88 9.78
CA VAL A 27 4.75 21.23 10.32
C VAL A 27 5.96 21.76 9.56
N PRO A 28 6.37 23.02 9.78
CA PRO A 28 7.46 23.65 9.04
C PRO A 28 8.83 22.97 9.25
N ASP A 29 9.03 22.36 10.43
CA ASP A 29 10.30 21.72 10.81
C ASP A 29 10.39 20.26 10.34
N HIS A 30 9.46 19.79 9.47
CA HIS A 30 9.50 18.43 8.97
C HIS A 30 10.80 18.20 8.14
N PRO A 31 11.61 17.16 8.44
CA PRO A 31 12.92 16.94 7.80
C PRO A 31 12.85 16.96 6.26
N VAL A 32 11.83 16.36 5.67
CA VAL A 32 11.63 16.34 4.21
C VAL A 32 11.50 17.75 3.63
N LEU A 33 10.88 18.69 4.37
CA LEU A 33 10.74 20.08 3.91
C LEU A 33 12.07 20.83 3.97
N GLN A 34 12.86 20.60 5.02
CA GLN A 34 14.19 21.19 5.17
C GLN A 34 15.14 20.69 4.07
N LEU A 35 15.15 19.39 3.83
CA LEU A 35 15.94 18.78 2.76
C LEU A 35 15.51 19.25 1.37
N ALA A 36 14.20 19.41 1.14
CA ALA A 36 13.68 19.93 -0.12
C ALA A 36 14.03 21.42 -0.32
N ALA A 37 13.99 22.24 0.74
CA ALA A 37 14.40 23.64 0.70
C ALA A 37 15.89 23.80 0.40
N ALA A 38 16.72 22.90 0.95
CA ALA A 38 18.15 22.84 0.67
C ALA A 38 18.47 22.17 -0.69
N GLN A 39 17.49 21.59 -1.38
CA GLN A 39 17.65 20.76 -2.57
C GLN A 39 18.63 19.58 -2.34
N ASP A 40 18.72 19.09 -1.09
CA ASP A 40 19.58 17.98 -0.70
C ASP A 40 18.89 16.63 -1.00
N TYR A 41 19.02 16.17 -2.24
CA TYR A 41 18.49 14.88 -2.65
C TYR A 41 19.21 13.70 -1.96
N GLU A 42 20.51 13.80 -1.77
CA GLU A 42 21.30 12.72 -1.15
C GLU A 42 20.94 12.54 0.33
N GLY A 43 20.73 13.63 1.06
CA GLY A 43 20.22 13.59 2.42
C GLY A 43 18.84 12.98 2.48
N PHE A 44 17.93 13.43 1.62
CA PHE A 44 16.58 12.86 1.51
C PHE A 44 16.61 11.36 1.18
N TYR A 45 17.41 10.94 0.21
CA TYR A 45 17.52 9.52 -0.16
C TYR A 45 18.01 8.66 1.01
N ARG A 46 19.04 9.10 1.74
CA ARG A 46 19.57 8.34 2.89
C ARG A 46 18.56 8.16 4.02
N GLU A 47 17.80 9.20 4.34
CA GLU A 47 16.75 9.12 5.36
C GLU A 47 15.59 8.22 4.88
N GLU A 48 15.09 8.46 3.68
CA GLU A 48 13.96 7.74 3.11
C GLU A 48 14.26 6.24 2.94
N ILE A 49 15.43 5.88 2.40
CA ILE A 49 15.78 4.47 2.18
C ILE A 49 15.96 3.72 3.50
N THR A 50 16.45 4.41 4.53
CA THR A 50 16.58 3.85 5.88
C THR A 50 15.19 3.60 6.48
N PHE A 51 14.30 4.58 6.41
CA PHE A 51 12.92 4.45 6.86
C PHE A 51 12.20 3.29 6.14
N ARG A 52 12.34 3.20 4.80
CA ARG A 52 11.73 2.13 4.01
C ARG A 52 12.26 0.75 4.39
N ARG A 53 13.54 0.63 4.69
CA ARG A 53 14.13 -0.63 5.14
C ARG A 53 13.56 -1.08 6.48
N PHE A 54 13.47 -0.20 7.46
CA PHE A 54 12.90 -0.52 8.77
C PHE A 54 11.41 -0.85 8.70
N GLY A 55 10.65 -0.09 7.91
CA GLY A 55 9.21 -0.27 7.76
C GLY A 55 8.80 -1.40 6.83
N LEU A 56 9.76 -2.08 6.18
CA LEU A 56 9.49 -3.03 5.11
C LEU A 56 8.58 -2.40 4.06
N TYR A 57 9.08 -1.33 3.42
CA TYR A 57 8.45 -0.68 2.27
C TYR A 57 9.24 -0.97 1.00
N PRO A 58 8.64 -0.85 -0.17
CA PRO A 58 9.39 -0.96 -1.43
C PRO A 58 10.61 -0.02 -1.46
N PRO A 59 11.76 -0.45 -1.94
CA PRO A 59 12.02 -1.70 -2.70
C PRO A 59 12.36 -2.94 -1.86
N PHE A 60 12.27 -2.89 -0.52
CA PHE A 60 12.64 -3.99 0.37
C PHE A 60 11.54 -5.06 0.52
N CYS A 61 10.33 -4.78 0.09
CA CYS A 61 9.25 -5.75 -0.09
C CYS A 61 8.40 -5.35 -1.31
N SER A 62 7.45 -6.20 -1.66
CA SER A 62 6.37 -5.89 -2.60
C SER A 62 5.06 -5.71 -1.82
N PHE A 63 4.19 -4.85 -2.30
CA PHE A 63 2.81 -4.76 -1.85
C PHE A 63 1.92 -5.53 -2.81
N VAL A 64 1.07 -6.39 -2.25
CA VAL A 64 -0.05 -6.99 -2.96
C VAL A 64 -1.31 -6.63 -2.20
N VAL A 65 -2.28 -6.07 -2.90
CA VAL A 65 -3.58 -5.75 -2.33
C VAL A 65 -4.59 -6.78 -2.77
N VAL A 66 -5.28 -7.36 -1.79
CA VAL A 66 -6.45 -8.21 -2.00
C VAL A 66 -7.67 -7.38 -1.68
N GLY A 67 -8.40 -6.97 -2.72
CA GLY A 67 -9.61 -6.18 -2.62
C GLY A 67 -10.85 -7.06 -2.55
N PHE A 68 -11.83 -6.64 -1.74
CA PHE A 68 -13.13 -7.29 -1.58
C PHE A 68 -14.22 -6.29 -1.88
N VAL A 69 -15.15 -6.65 -2.76
CA VAL A 69 -16.21 -5.76 -3.26
C VAL A 69 -17.56 -6.47 -3.20
N GLY A 70 -18.57 -5.79 -2.67
CA GLY A 70 -19.93 -6.36 -2.59
C GLY A 70 -20.99 -5.34 -2.15
N ASP A 71 -22.23 -5.75 -2.17
CA ASP A 71 -23.38 -4.85 -1.95
C ASP A 71 -23.67 -4.61 -0.45
N GLN A 72 -23.18 -5.49 0.43
CA GLN A 72 -23.42 -5.37 1.88
C GLN A 72 -22.09 -5.27 2.63
N GLU A 73 -21.92 -4.20 3.38
CA GLU A 73 -20.65 -3.88 4.07
C GLU A 73 -20.22 -5.02 4.99
N GLY A 74 -21.12 -5.51 5.85
CA GLY A 74 -20.82 -6.59 6.79
C GLY A 74 -20.37 -7.87 6.09
N ALA A 75 -20.99 -8.23 4.94
CA ALA A 75 -20.61 -9.39 4.17
C ALA A 75 -19.21 -9.24 3.55
N VAL A 76 -18.89 -8.06 3.03
CA VAL A 76 -17.58 -7.75 2.45
C VAL A 76 -16.49 -7.80 3.52
N PHE A 77 -16.76 -7.26 4.71
CA PHE A 77 -15.82 -7.31 5.83
C PHE A 77 -15.57 -8.75 6.31
N ILE A 78 -16.64 -9.55 6.46
CA ILE A 78 -16.53 -10.97 6.84
C ILE A 78 -15.76 -11.77 5.78
N ALA A 79 -15.99 -11.50 4.50
CA ALA A 79 -15.27 -12.12 3.40
C ALA A 79 -13.76 -11.83 3.48
N ALA A 80 -13.39 -10.56 3.74
CA ALA A 80 -11.99 -10.16 3.93
C ALA A 80 -11.36 -10.81 5.16
N GLN A 81 -12.07 -10.87 6.29
CA GLN A 81 -11.60 -11.56 7.49
C GLN A 81 -11.38 -13.05 7.23
N ARG A 82 -12.33 -13.70 6.55
CA ARG A 82 -12.25 -15.14 6.26
C ARG A 82 -11.07 -15.46 5.36
N PHE A 83 -10.87 -14.68 4.30
CA PHE A 83 -9.72 -14.81 3.44
C PHE A 83 -8.40 -14.61 4.21
N GLY A 84 -8.33 -13.61 5.07
CA GLY A 84 -7.16 -13.38 5.93
C GLY A 84 -6.86 -14.55 6.86
N ALA A 85 -7.89 -15.20 7.42
CA ALA A 85 -7.74 -16.38 8.27
C ALA A 85 -7.21 -17.60 7.49
N LEU A 86 -7.74 -17.86 6.29
CA LEU A 86 -7.25 -18.91 5.39
C LEU A 86 -5.78 -18.66 4.99
N LEU A 87 -5.47 -17.41 4.61
CA LEU A 87 -4.11 -17.03 4.26
C LEU A 87 -3.14 -17.24 5.42
N ALA A 88 -3.52 -16.88 6.64
CA ALA A 88 -2.73 -17.10 7.83
C ALA A 88 -2.53 -18.61 8.12
N GLN A 89 -3.55 -19.42 7.94
CA GLN A 89 -3.48 -20.87 8.10
C GLN A 89 -2.50 -21.50 7.10
N HIS A 90 -2.57 -21.14 5.83
CA HIS A 90 -1.67 -21.65 4.79
C HIS A 90 -0.23 -21.14 4.98
N ALA A 91 -0.08 -19.87 5.39
CA ALA A 91 1.22 -19.28 5.68
C ALA A 91 1.92 -19.94 6.87
N ALA A 92 1.18 -20.36 7.91
CA ALA A 92 1.73 -21.06 9.07
C ALA A 92 2.40 -22.40 8.68
N GLN A 93 1.95 -23.03 7.59
CA GLN A 93 2.55 -24.26 7.05
C GLN A 93 3.83 -23.98 6.22
N ARG A 94 4.11 -22.71 5.93
CA ARG A 94 5.22 -22.25 5.06
C ARG A 94 6.00 -21.10 5.68
N PRO A 95 6.67 -21.33 6.81
CA PRO A 95 7.36 -20.28 7.56
C PRO A 95 8.49 -19.58 6.77
N ASN A 96 8.94 -20.20 5.70
CA ASN A 96 9.98 -19.63 4.81
C ASN A 96 9.46 -18.54 3.86
N ILE A 97 8.14 -18.35 3.75
CA ILE A 97 7.56 -17.28 2.92
C ILE A 97 7.40 -16.04 3.78
N PRO A 98 8.20 -14.97 3.54
CA PRO A 98 8.07 -13.74 4.30
C PRO A 98 6.75 -13.06 3.93
N LEU A 99 5.83 -12.98 4.89
CA LEU A 99 4.50 -12.41 4.70
C LEU A 99 4.06 -11.64 5.94
N ARG A 100 3.61 -10.41 5.74
CA ARG A 100 2.90 -9.63 6.75
C ARG A 100 1.57 -9.17 6.17
N VAL A 101 0.50 -9.52 6.84
CA VAL A 101 -0.88 -9.16 6.45
C VAL A 101 -1.33 -7.97 7.28
N LEU A 102 -1.84 -6.94 6.63
CA LEU A 102 -2.43 -5.75 7.24
C LEU A 102 -3.91 -5.65 6.83
N GLY A 103 -4.76 -5.32 7.76
CA GLY A 103 -6.21 -5.24 7.56
C GLY A 103 -6.96 -6.39 8.21
N PRO A 104 -8.25 -6.61 7.86
CA PRO A 104 -8.98 -5.87 6.81
C PRO A 104 -9.23 -4.41 7.17
N ALA A 105 -9.14 -3.54 6.16
CA ALA A 105 -9.42 -2.12 6.27
C ALA A 105 -10.29 -1.65 5.09
N PRO A 106 -11.11 -0.60 5.26
CA PRO A 106 -11.81 0.01 4.14
C PRO A 106 -10.81 0.56 3.12
N MET A 107 -11.16 0.54 1.85
CA MET A 107 -10.39 1.24 0.82
C MET A 107 -10.56 2.75 0.94
N ASN A 108 -9.66 3.56 0.33
CA ASN A 108 -9.73 5.02 0.34
C ASN A 108 -11.10 5.55 -0.14
N ILE A 109 -11.68 4.89 -1.16
CA ILE A 109 -13.08 5.07 -1.54
C ILE A 109 -13.82 3.85 -1.04
N THR A 110 -14.42 3.97 0.16
CA THR A 110 -15.10 2.86 0.85
C THR A 110 -16.32 2.37 0.09
N MET A 111 -17.00 3.26 -0.64
CA MET A 111 -18.19 2.94 -1.42
C MET A 111 -18.07 3.54 -2.82
N LEU A 112 -18.20 2.70 -3.84
CA LEU A 112 -18.18 3.10 -5.25
C LEU A 112 -19.26 2.32 -6.01
N ASN A 113 -20.12 3.02 -6.77
CA ASN A 113 -21.21 2.41 -7.52
C ASN A 113 -22.12 1.53 -6.62
N ASN A 114 -22.48 2.01 -5.43
CA ASN A 114 -23.27 1.31 -4.41
C ASN A 114 -22.64 -0.01 -3.93
N LYS A 115 -21.33 -0.19 -4.07
CA LYS A 115 -20.59 -1.36 -3.57
C LYS A 115 -19.59 -0.94 -2.53
N TYR A 116 -19.60 -1.65 -1.41
CA TYR A 116 -18.61 -1.51 -0.34
C TYR A 116 -17.30 -2.17 -0.73
N ARG A 117 -16.20 -1.58 -0.27
CA ARG A 117 -14.85 -1.98 -0.66
C ARG A 117 -13.93 -2.06 0.54
N TYR A 118 -13.40 -3.25 0.79
CA TYR A 118 -12.40 -3.53 1.82
C TYR A 118 -11.15 -4.13 1.21
N LYS A 119 -10.02 -4.02 1.91
CA LYS A 119 -8.76 -4.58 1.45
C LYS A 119 -7.96 -5.25 2.56
N LEU A 120 -7.16 -6.25 2.17
CA LEU A 120 -5.98 -6.71 2.86
C LEU A 120 -4.76 -6.23 2.11
N THR A 121 -3.78 -5.67 2.81
CA THR A 121 -2.49 -5.31 2.23
C THR A 121 -1.45 -6.32 2.68
N LEU A 122 -0.83 -6.99 1.73
CA LEU A 122 0.17 -8.01 1.94
C LEU A 122 1.55 -7.43 1.67
N LYS A 123 2.40 -7.34 2.71
CA LYS A 123 3.83 -7.07 2.55
C LYS A 123 4.52 -8.41 2.37
N CYS A 124 5.11 -8.65 1.22
CA CYS A 124 5.63 -9.95 0.84
C CYS A 124 6.86 -9.83 -0.06
N ARG A 125 7.50 -10.95 -0.30
CA ARG A 125 8.39 -11.15 -1.44
C ARG A 125 7.56 -11.75 -2.57
N ASN A 126 7.36 -10.99 -3.66
CA ASN A 126 6.51 -11.42 -4.77
C ASN A 126 7.25 -12.43 -5.68
N ASP A 127 7.46 -13.63 -5.17
CA ASP A 127 8.08 -14.77 -5.86
C ASP A 127 7.07 -15.90 -6.14
N ALA A 128 7.54 -16.97 -6.77
CA ALA A 128 6.72 -18.12 -7.12
C ALA A 128 6.11 -18.81 -5.88
N ALA A 129 6.85 -18.86 -4.76
CA ALA A 129 6.38 -19.49 -3.53
C ALA A 129 5.20 -18.71 -2.91
N PHE A 130 5.31 -17.38 -2.85
CA PHE A 130 4.22 -16.52 -2.40
C PHE A 130 3.00 -16.59 -3.32
N ARG A 131 3.21 -16.59 -4.64
CA ARG A 131 2.10 -16.71 -5.60
C ARG A 131 1.37 -18.04 -5.49
N GLY A 132 2.11 -19.14 -5.26
CA GLY A 132 1.52 -20.45 -4.98
C GLY A 132 0.68 -20.46 -3.70
N LEU A 133 1.19 -19.86 -2.62
CA LEU A 133 0.44 -19.68 -1.36
C LEU A 133 -0.86 -18.90 -1.57
N LEU A 134 -0.79 -17.81 -2.35
CA LEU A 134 -1.95 -16.96 -2.63
C LEU A 134 -3.00 -17.70 -3.48
N HIS A 135 -2.54 -18.46 -4.50
CA HIS A 135 -3.40 -19.27 -5.35
C HIS A 135 -4.18 -20.34 -4.54
N GLU A 136 -3.48 -21.10 -3.70
CA GLU A 136 -4.12 -22.09 -2.82
C GLU A 136 -5.12 -21.44 -1.86
N THR A 137 -4.82 -20.23 -1.37
CA THR A 137 -5.75 -19.51 -0.50
C THR A 137 -6.99 -19.06 -1.27
N LEU A 138 -6.85 -18.64 -2.53
CA LEU A 138 -7.98 -18.31 -3.40
C LEU A 138 -8.85 -19.53 -3.68
N ASP A 139 -8.23 -20.65 -4.02
CA ASP A 139 -8.96 -21.91 -4.29
C ASP A 139 -9.74 -22.36 -3.05
N ALA A 140 -9.12 -22.30 -1.87
CA ALA A 140 -9.78 -22.64 -0.61
C ALA A 140 -10.94 -21.69 -0.29
N TYR A 141 -10.73 -20.38 -0.52
CA TYR A 141 -11.77 -19.37 -0.33
C TYR A 141 -12.94 -19.56 -1.29
N ASP A 142 -12.65 -19.88 -2.56
CA ASP A 142 -13.68 -20.12 -3.57
C ASP A 142 -14.49 -21.40 -3.32
N ALA A 143 -13.87 -22.41 -2.72
CA ALA A 143 -14.53 -23.64 -2.30
C ALA A 143 -15.48 -23.42 -1.10
N GLU A 144 -15.31 -22.36 -0.32
CA GLU A 144 -16.22 -22.04 0.79
C GLU A 144 -17.56 -21.53 0.26
N LYS A 145 -18.63 -22.11 0.78
CA LYS A 145 -20.02 -21.70 0.49
C LYS A 145 -20.40 -20.56 1.43
N LEU A 146 -19.85 -19.36 1.18
CA LEU A 146 -20.28 -18.18 1.93
C LEU A 146 -21.70 -17.76 1.48
N PRO A 147 -22.57 -17.34 2.42
CA PRO A 147 -23.95 -16.92 2.11
C PRO A 147 -24.01 -15.74 1.13
N GLN A 148 -23.01 -14.88 1.20
CA GLN A 148 -22.83 -13.74 0.30
C GLN A 148 -21.36 -13.64 -0.05
N LYS A 149 -21.02 -13.89 -1.31
CA LYS A 149 -19.65 -13.77 -1.82
C LYS A 149 -19.37 -12.30 -2.17
N ALA A 150 -18.31 -11.77 -1.60
CA ALA A 150 -17.67 -10.57 -2.14
C ALA A 150 -16.80 -10.97 -3.35
N SER A 151 -16.79 -10.12 -4.37
CA SER A 151 -15.82 -10.26 -5.47
C SER A 151 -14.42 -10.00 -4.94
N VAL A 152 -13.47 -10.86 -5.26
CA VAL A 152 -12.05 -10.71 -4.89
C VAL A 152 -11.28 -10.15 -6.09
N VAL A 153 -10.47 -9.13 -5.83
CA VAL A 153 -9.59 -8.49 -6.82
C VAL A 153 -8.17 -8.51 -6.29
N LEU A 154 -7.23 -8.94 -7.10
CA LEU A 154 -5.81 -8.93 -6.75
C LEU A 154 -5.11 -7.81 -7.52
N ASP A 155 -4.35 -6.99 -6.81
CA ASP A 155 -3.46 -6.00 -7.38
C ASP A 155 -2.02 -6.27 -6.92
N PHE A 156 -1.18 -6.60 -7.88
CA PHE A 156 0.24 -6.82 -7.67
C PHE A 156 0.99 -5.52 -8.01
N ASN A 157 1.91 -5.12 -7.15
CA ASN A 157 2.67 -3.86 -7.25
C ASN A 157 1.83 -2.61 -7.00
N SER A 158 0.79 -2.74 -6.19
CA SER A 158 0.03 -1.59 -5.71
C SER A 158 0.94 -0.64 -4.94
N ASP A 159 0.76 0.67 -5.15
CA ASP A 159 1.37 1.70 -4.31
C ASP A 159 0.72 1.76 -2.91
N GLY A 160 -0.17 0.82 -2.61
CA GLY A 160 -0.92 0.74 -1.36
C GLY A 160 -2.23 1.53 -1.34
N ASP A 161 -2.54 2.22 -2.41
CA ASP A 161 -3.64 3.19 -2.54
C ASP A 161 -4.79 2.73 -3.45
N LEU A 162 -5.20 1.46 -3.37
CA LEU A 162 -6.48 1.05 -4.01
C LEU A 162 -7.68 1.52 -3.21
#